data_18cf2f22f8436d0787591a10f16b2dfa
#
_entry.id   18cf2f22f8436d0787591a10f16b2dfa
#
_cell.length_a   1.000
_cell.length_b   1.000
_cell.length_c   1.000
_cell.angle_alpha   90.00
_cell.angle_beta   90.00
_cell.angle_gamma   90.00
#
_symmetry.space_group_name_H-M   'P 1'
#
loop_
_entity.id
_entity.type
_entity.pdbx_description
1 polymer ?
#
loop_
_entity_poly.entity_id
_entity_poly.type
_entity_poly.pdbx_seq_one_letter_code
_entity_poly.pdbx_strand_id
1 'polypeptide(L)'
;MRASYARSVPPEEQTYAAAGVSLATAESVVERLRAAVDSTRTPGVVGAFGAFAGLYALDEQRLLVASTDGVGSKLVLARRAGKLRWCGMDLAAHCINDVLTTGADPLVLLDYVAASRIDPEQVAELVEGAAEVCREAGCAILGGETAELPGFYREDELDFAGTCVGVVERDRLIDG
;
A
#
# COMPACT_ATOMS: atom_id res chain seq x y z
N MET A 1 -22.96 4.50 22.79
CA MET A 1 -23.55 3.68 21.69
C MET A 1 -22.55 2.60 21.31
N ARG A 2 -22.83 1.33 21.55
CA ARG A 2 -21.93 0.23 21.15
C ARG A 2 -22.04 0.07 19.63
N ALA A 3 -20.99 0.39 18.89
CA ALA A 3 -20.88 0.10 17.48
C ALA A 3 -20.90 -1.42 17.30
N SER A 4 -21.91 -1.96 16.62
CA SER A 4 -22.01 -3.38 16.28
C SER A 4 -21.07 -3.69 15.11
N TYR A 5 -19.78 -3.79 15.37
CA TYR A 5 -18.81 -4.38 14.47
C TYR A 5 -18.62 -5.84 14.87
N ALA A 6 -19.42 -6.70 14.41
CA ALA A 6 -19.22 -8.11 14.13
C ALA A 6 -20.60 -8.78 14.05
N ARG A 7 -21.21 -8.79 12.89
CA ARG A 7 -21.98 -9.97 12.55
C ARG A 7 -20.95 -11.09 12.41
N SER A 8 -20.96 -12.04 13.33
CA SER A 8 -20.25 -13.30 13.14
C SER A 8 -20.81 -13.95 11.89
N VAL A 9 -20.04 -13.93 10.80
CA VAL A 9 -20.40 -14.67 9.58
C VAL A 9 -20.33 -16.16 9.95
N PRO A 10 -21.40 -16.95 9.73
CA PRO A 10 -21.35 -18.37 9.98
C PRO A 10 -20.17 -19.03 9.23
N PRO A 11 -19.56 -20.11 9.78
CA PRO A 11 -18.41 -20.78 9.14
C PRO A 11 -18.67 -21.22 7.68
N GLU A 12 -19.92 -21.43 7.31
CA GLU A 12 -20.34 -21.86 5.96
C GLU A 12 -20.36 -20.71 4.93
N GLU A 13 -20.26 -19.45 5.38
CA GLU A 13 -20.32 -18.25 4.53
C GLU A 13 -19.04 -17.40 4.56
N GLN A 14 -17.89 -17.97 4.88
CA GLN A 14 -16.63 -17.24 4.92
C GLN A 14 -16.09 -17.00 3.49
N THR A 15 -16.71 -16.08 2.77
CA THR A 15 -16.31 -15.65 1.44
C THR A 15 -15.97 -14.16 1.44
N TYR A 16 -15.20 -13.71 0.46
CA TYR A 16 -14.96 -12.28 0.24
C TYR A 16 -16.26 -11.49 0.09
N ALA A 17 -17.24 -12.05 -0.63
CA ALA A 17 -18.56 -11.43 -0.82
C ALA A 17 -19.32 -11.28 0.50
N ALA A 18 -19.33 -12.30 1.36
CA ALA A 18 -19.96 -12.24 2.68
C ALA A 18 -19.27 -11.22 3.61
N ALA A 19 -17.97 -11.01 3.44
CA ALA A 19 -17.21 -9.96 4.12
C ALA A 19 -17.40 -8.55 3.52
N GLY A 20 -18.21 -8.41 2.46
CA GLY A 20 -18.47 -7.13 1.78
C GLY A 20 -17.47 -6.78 0.69
N VAL A 21 -16.59 -7.71 0.30
CA VAL A 21 -15.59 -7.51 -0.75
C VAL A 21 -16.03 -8.24 -2.02
N SER A 22 -16.21 -7.50 -3.11
CA SER A 22 -16.61 -8.03 -4.42
C SER A 22 -15.40 -8.05 -5.37
N LEU A 23 -14.91 -9.24 -5.68
CA LEU A 23 -13.83 -9.42 -6.66
C LEU A 23 -14.27 -8.97 -8.06
N ALA A 24 -15.51 -9.27 -8.47
CA ALA A 24 -16.05 -8.83 -9.75
C ALA A 24 -16.11 -7.30 -9.86
N THR A 25 -16.40 -6.60 -8.77
CA THR A 25 -16.35 -5.13 -8.74
C THR A 25 -14.92 -4.64 -8.91
N ALA A 26 -13.94 -5.26 -8.25
CA ALA A 26 -12.53 -4.90 -8.39
C ALA A 26 -12.04 -5.10 -9.85
N GLU A 27 -12.37 -6.22 -10.48
CA GLU A 27 -12.07 -6.48 -11.90
C GLU A 27 -12.70 -5.43 -12.82
N SER A 28 -13.98 -5.11 -12.61
CA SER A 28 -14.69 -4.07 -13.38
C SER A 28 -14.06 -2.68 -13.22
N VAL A 29 -13.57 -2.36 -12.02
CA VAL A 29 -12.84 -1.09 -11.78
C VAL A 29 -11.55 -1.06 -12.59
N VAL A 30 -10.73 -2.12 -12.53
CA VAL A 30 -9.47 -2.21 -13.28
C VAL A 30 -9.73 -2.07 -14.78
N GLU A 31 -10.76 -2.74 -15.31
CA GLU A 31 -11.12 -2.64 -16.73
C GLU A 31 -11.52 -1.22 -17.14
N ARG A 32 -12.32 -0.53 -16.31
CA ARG A 32 -12.75 0.85 -16.56
C ARG A 32 -11.59 1.86 -16.50
N LEU A 33 -10.63 1.61 -15.63
CA LEU A 33 -9.44 2.47 -15.48
C LEU A 33 -8.46 2.31 -16.64
N ARG A 34 -8.43 1.14 -17.29
CA ARG A 34 -7.45 0.79 -18.31
C ARG A 34 -7.32 1.86 -19.40
N ALA A 35 -8.41 2.30 -19.98
CA ALA A 35 -8.38 3.29 -21.06
C ALA A 35 -7.81 4.65 -20.58
N ALA A 36 -8.14 5.07 -19.37
CA ALA A 36 -7.63 6.30 -18.79
C ALA A 36 -6.12 6.17 -18.49
N VAL A 37 -5.69 5.07 -17.90
CA VAL A 37 -4.27 4.81 -17.58
C VAL A 37 -3.47 4.70 -18.88
N ASP A 38 -3.95 3.95 -19.86
CA ASP A 38 -3.27 3.78 -21.15
C ASP A 38 -3.14 5.11 -21.92
N SER A 39 -4.08 6.04 -21.74
CA SER A 39 -4.00 7.37 -22.35
C SER A 39 -2.81 8.22 -21.84
N THR A 40 -2.25 7.86 -20.68
CA THR A 40 -1.09 8.53 -20.09
C THR A 40 0.25 7.87 -20.45
N ARG A 41 0.23 6.76 -21.21
CA ARG A 41 1.46 6.02 -21.53
C ARG A 41 2.44 6.87 -22.33
N THR A 42 3.69 6.80 -21.91
CA THR A 42 4.83 7.36 -22.62
C THR A 42 5.74 6.22 -23.10
N PRO A 43 6.71 6.48 -23.98
CA PRO A 43 7.65 5.44 -24.43
C PRO A 43 8.48 4.79 -23.31
N GLY A 44 8.58 5.44 -22.15
CA GLY A 44 9.28 4.89 -20.98
C GLY A 44 8.48 3.83 -20.21
N VAL A 45 7.17 3.71 -20.39
CA VAL A 45 6.36 2.73 -19.65
C VAL A 45 6.60 1.33 -20.19
N VAL A 46 7.01 0.41 -19.33
CA VAL A 46 7.32 -0.99 -19.64
C VAL A 46 6.24 -1.90 -19.05
N GLY A 47 5.87 -2.93 -19.80
CA GLY A 47 4.84 -3.89 -19.37
C GLY A 47 3.40 -3.38 -19.49
N ALA A 48 2.45 -4.12 -18.92
CA ALA A 48 1.02 -3.84 -18.96
C ALA A 48 0.53 -3.27 -17.62
N PHE A 49 -0.62 -2.59 -17.64
CA PHE A 49 -1.31 -2.15 -16.45
C PHE A 49 -1.90 -3.35 -15.66
N GLY A 50 -1.73 -3.36 -14.33
CA GLY A 50 -2.33 -4.35 -13.43
C GLY A 50 -1.35 -5.37 -12.84
N ALA A 51 -0.04 -5.18 -13.01
CA ALA A 51 0.98 -5.90 -12.25
C ALA A 51 1.09 -5.37 -10.80
N PHE A 52 1.78 -6.10 -9.92
CA PHE A 52 2.04 -5.69 -8.53
C PHE A 52 2.88 -4.41 -8.47
N ALA A 53 3.81 -4.24 -9.40
CA ALA A 53 4.61 -3.01 -9.51
C ALA A 53 4.58 -2.49 -10.96
N GLY A 54 4.61 -1.18 -11.09
CA GLY A 54 4.76 -0.48 -12.37
C GLY A 54 6.24 -0.33 -12.74
N LEU A 55 6.55 -0.43 -14.05
CA LEU A 55 7.90 -0.33 -14.58
C LEU A 55 8.03 0.86 -15.52
N TYR A 56 9.11 1.64 -15.36
CA TYR A 56 9.42 2.78 -16.21
C TYR A 56 10.90 2.82 -16.56
N ALA A 57 11.22 2.94 -17.83
CA ALA A 57 12.61 3.03 -18.30
C ALA A 57 13.26 4.36 -17.87
N LEU A 58 14.29 4.27 -17.04
CA LEU A 58 15.13 5.41 -16.70
C LEU A 58 16.13 5.71 -17.82
N ASP A 59 16.73 4.66 -18.36
CA ASP A 59 17.69 4.68 -19.46
C ASP A 59 17.65 3.33 -20.23
N GLU A 60 18.66 3.08 -21.05
CA GLU A 60 18.77 1.83 -21.81
C GLU A 60 19.00 0.59 -20.95
N GLN A 61 19.55 0.78 -19.74
CA GLN A 61 20.02 -0.29 -18.87
C GLN A 61 19.12 -0.51 -17.65
N ARG A 62 18.42 0.54 -17.15
CA ARG A 62 17.73 0.50 -15.87
C ARG A 62 16.24 0.83 -15.98
N LEU A 63 15.49 0.18 -15.13
CA LEU A 63 14.07 0.44 -14.92
C LEU A 63 13.84 0.96 -13.51
N LEU A 64 13.04 2.00 -13.39
CA LEU A 64 12.40 2.38 -12.15
C LEU A 64 11.20 1.45 -11.92
N VAL A 65 11.05 1.02 -10.69
CA VAL A 65 9.97 0.14 -10.23
C VAL A 65 9.21 0.87 -9.13
N ALA A 66 7.89 0.89 -9.19
CA ALA A 66 7.08 1.53 -8.17
C ALA A 66 5.83 0.71 -7.84
N SER A 67 5.53 0.59 -6.54
CA SER A 67 4.29 0.00 -6.03
C SER A 67 3.70 0.86 -4.94
N THR A 68 2.37 0.83 -4.82
CA THR A 68 1.62 1.51 -3.77
C THR A 68 0.65 0.53 -3.13
N ASP A 69 0.64 0.49 -1.80
CA ASP A 69 -0.28 -0.33 -1.02
C ASP A 69 -0.80 0.42 0.21
N GLY A 70 -1.84 -0.11 0.83
CA GLY A 70 -2.42 0.36 2.08
C GLY A 70 -2.54 -0.77 3.11
N VAL A 71 -2.47 -0.42 4.38
CA VAL A 71 -2.63 -1.42 5.46
C VAL A 71 -4.03 -2.03 5.48
N GLY A 72 -5.05 -1.22 5.19
CA GLY A 72 -6.44 -1.66 5.15
C GLY A 72 -7.06 -1.93 6.52
N SER A 73 -8.07 -2.82 6.56
CA SER A 73 -8.95 -3.03 7.71
C SER A 73 -8.26 -3.55 8.98
N LYS A 74 -7.07 -4.14 8.89
CA LYS A 74 -6.31 -4.58 10.08
C LYS A 74 -5.89 -3.43 10.98
N LEU A 75 -5.81 -2.17 10.47
CA LEU A 75 -5.57 -0.97 11.29
C LEU A 75 -6.57 -0.86 12.45
N VAL A 76 -7.83 -1.18 12.21
CA VAL A 76 -8.88 -1.13 13.25
C VAL A 76 -8.57 -2.11 14.40
N LEU A 77 -8.11 -3.31 14.07
CA LEU A 77 -7.77 -4.34 15.05
C LEU A 77 -6.49 -3.99 15.79
N ALA A 78 -5.45 -3.56 15.07
CA ALA A 78 -4.17 -3.19 15.63
C ALA A 78 -4.29 -1.99 16.58
N ARG A 79 -5.07 -0.97 16.20
CA ARG A 79 -5.35 0.19 17.06
C ARG A 79 -6.02 -0.23 18.36
N ARG A 80 -7.06 -1.07 18.30
CA ARG A 80 -7.75 -1.59 19.49
C ARG A 80 -6.84 -2.41 20.40
N ALA A 81 -5.86 -3.09 19.81
CA ALA A 81 -4.86 -3.88 20.53
C ALA A 81 -3.66 -3.06 21.02
N GLY A 82 -3.55 -1.77 20.69
CA GLY A 82 -2.38 -0.95 20.99
C GLY A 82 -1.11 -1.46 20.27
N LYS A 83 -1.22 -1.81 18.98
CA LYS A 83 -0.18 -2.46 18.18
C LYS A 83 -0.01 -1.81 16.79
N LEU A 84 -0.15 -0.51 16.70
CA LEU A 84 -0.04 0.23 15.43
C LEU A 84 1.35 0.11 14.79
N ARG A 85 2.41 -0.05 15.59
CA ARG A 85 3.76 -0.30 15.08
C ARG A 85 3.81 -1.46 14.08
N TRP A 86 3.07 -2.54 14.32
CA TRP A 86 3.02 -3.69 13.41
C TRP A 86 2.37 -3.35 12.07
N CYS A 87 1.41 -2.43 12.07
CA CYS A 87 0.84 -1.94 10.82
C CYS A 87 1.84 -1.12 9.99
N GLY A 88 2.74 -0.39 10.67
CA GLY A 88 3.85 0.28 10.01
C GLY A 88 4.81 -0.70 9.36
N MET A 89 5.19 -1.76 10.09
CA MET A 89 6.01 -2.85 9.55
C MET A 89 5.35 -3.52 8.34
N ASP A 90 4.06 -3.83 8.45
CA ASP A 90 3.29 -4.46 7.38
C ASP A 90 3.26 -3.59 6.12
N LEU A 91 2.98 -2.28 6.25
CA LEU A 91 2.92 -1.38 5.09
C LEU A 91 4.24 -1.36 4.33
N ALA A 92 5.34 -1.15 5.05
CA ALA A 92 6.67 -1.14 4.43
C ALA A 92 6.98 -2.47 3.74
N ALA A 93 6.67 -3.60 4.41
CA ALA A 93 6.88 -4.93 3.86
C ALA A 93 6.03 -5.18 2.60
N HIS A 94 4.75 -4.76 2.58
CA HIS A 94 3.89 -4.89 1.40
C HIS A 94 4.48 -4.16 0.20
N CYS A 95 4.76 -2.86 0.34
CA CYS A 95 5.29 -2.05 -0.75
C CYS A 95 6.68 -2.55 -1.23
N ILE A 96 7.55 -2.93 -0.30
CA ILE A 96 8.90 -3.44 -0.61
C ILE A 96 8.82 -4.80 -1.30
N ASN A 97 7.98 -5.72 -0.83
CA ASN A 97 7.82 -7.04 -1.43
C ASN A 97 7.32 -6.95 -2.87
N ASP A 98 6.40 -6.07 -3.16
CA ASP A 98 5.92 -5.85 -4.53
C ASP A 98 7.06 -5.41 -5.46
N VAL A 99 7.91 -4.49 -5.00
CA VAL A 99 9.12 -4.07 -5.73
C VAL A 99 10.08 -5.24 -5.91
N LEU A 100 10.33 -6.04 -4.87
CA LEU A 100 11.22 -7.20 -4.91
C LEU A 100 10.74 -8.29 -5.88
N THR A 101 9.43 -8.42 -6.13
CA THR A 101 8.91 -9.42 -7.09
C THR A 101 9.46 -9.23 -8.51
N THR A 102 9.90 -8.03 -8.84
CA THR A 102 10.50 -7.70 -10.15
C THR A 102 12.01 -7.87 -10.19
N GLY A 103 12.65 -8.29 -9.10
CA GLY A 103 14.11 -8.35 -8.96
C GLY A 103 14.75 -6.99 -8.67
N ALA A 104 13.95 -5.96 -8.38
CA ALA A 104 14.43 -4.61 -8.10
C ALA A 104 14.94 -4.47 -6.66
N ASP A 105 15.95 -3.63 -6.47
CA ASP A 105 16.38 -3.17 -5.16
C ASP A 105 15.48 -1.99 -4.73
N PRO A 106 14.81 -2.06 -3.56
CA PRO A 106 14.00 -0.96 -3.03
C PRO A 106 14.94 0.19 -2.61
N LEU A 107 14.62 1.41 -3.04
CA LEU A 107 15.44 2.58 -2.72
C LEU A 107 14.78 3.48 -1.68
N VAL A 108 13.52 3.81 -1.91
CA VAL A 108 12.83 4.81 -1.10
C VAL A 108 11.36 4.43 -0.86
N LEU A 109 10.86 4.85 0.31
CA LEU A 109 9.45 4.78 0.69
C LEU A 109 8.92 6.19 0.96
N LEU A 110 7.69 6.43 0.55
CA LEU A 110 6.87 7.57 0.92
C LEU A 110 5.60 7.06 1.58
N ASP A 111 5.09 7.73 2.61
CA ASP A 111 3.90 7.31 3.33
C ASP A 111 2.79 8.37 3.31
N TYR A 112 1.58 7.95 3.59
CA TYR A 112 0.42 8.79 3.77
C TYR A 112 -0.38 8.32 4.98
N VAL A 113 -0.51 9.17 5.98
CA VAL A 113 -1.37 8.96 7.14
C VAL A 113 -2.55 9.91 7.06
N ALA A 114 -3.76 9.40 7.16
CA ALA A 114 -4.97 10.21 7.23
C ALA A 114 -5.86 9.78 8.40
N ALA A 115 -6.39 10.74 9.15
CA ALA A 115 -7.30 10.48 10.25
C ALA A 115 -8.32 11.61 10.42
N SER A 116 -9.39 11.36 11.16
CA SER A 116 -10.31 12.43 11.56
C SER A 116 -9.61 13.46 12.45
N ARG A 117 -8.79 12.98 13.37
CA ARG A 117 -7.90 13.77 14.24
C ARG A 117 -6.54 13.09 14.33
N ILE A 118 -5.48 13.83 14.12
CA ILE A 118 -4.12 13.33 14.23
C ILE A 118 -3.73 13.18 15.69
N ASP A 119 -3.27 11.98 16.03
CA ASP A 119 -2.60 11.65 17.27
C ASP A 119 -1.11 11.45 16.98
N PRO A 120 -0.23 12.35 17.46
CA PRO A 120 1.20 12.27 17.15
C PRO A 120 1.87 10.96 17.58
N GLU A 121 1.42 10.36 18.69
CA GLU A 121 1.97 9.11 19.19
C GLU A 121 1.60 7.94 18.28
N GLN A 122 0.36 7.89 17.80
CA GLN A 122 -0.09 6.86 16.85
C GLN A 122 0.65 6.97 15.50
N VAL A 123 0.83 8.19 15.00
CA VAL A 123 1.61 8.43 13.78
C VAL A 123 3.06 7.98 13.97
N ALA A 124 3.67 8.34 15.12
CA ALA A 124 5.03 7.91 15.44
C ALA A 124 5.17 6.38 15.46
N GLU A 125 4.24 5.65 16.11
CA GLU A 125 4.24 4.18 16.12
C GLU A 125 4.20 3.58 14.71
N LEU A 126 3.37 4.12 13.81
CA LEU A 126 3.25 3.66 12.42
C LEU A 126 4.56 3.88 11.67
N VAL A 127 5.09 5.10 11.71
CA VAL A 127 6.31 5.45 10.98
C VAL A 127 7.54 4.74 11.55
N GLU A 128 7.64 4.56 12.86
CA GLU A 128 8.71 3.78 13.49
C GLU A 128 8.69 2.31 13.05
N GLY A 129 7.49 1.71 12.94
CA GLY A 129 7.34 0.35 12.41
C GLY A 129 7.80 0.25 10.95
N ALA A 130 7.39 1.18 10.10
CA ALA A 130 7.84 1.25 8.72
C ALA A 130 9.36 1.44 8.63
N ALA A 131 9.92 2.31 9.46
CA ALA A 131 11.36 2.58 9.50
C ALA A 131 12.20 1.36 9.92
N GLU A 132 11.66 0.45 10.74
CA GLU A 132 12.33 -0.80 11.10
C GLU A 132 12.55 -1.68 9.87
N VAL A 133 11.49 -1.95 9.12
CA VAL A 133 11.55 -2.76 7.90
C VAL A 133 12.38 -2.08 6.81
N CYS A 134 12.24 -0.77 6.65
CA CYS A 134 13.02 -0.01 5.68
C CYS A 134 14.53 -0.09 5.97
N ARG A 135 14.95 -0.02 7.23
CA ARG A 135 16.37 -0.19 7.61
C ARG A 135 16.90 -1.58 7.27
N GLU A 136 16.10 -2.62 7.52
CA GLU A 136 16.49 -3.99 7.17
C GLU A 136 16.62 -4.20 5.66
N ALA A 137 15.74 -3.58 4.89
CA ALA A 137 15.72 -3.66 3.43
C ALA A 137 16.71 -2.71 2.74
N GLY A 138 17.39 -1.82 3.47
CA GLY A 138 18.24 -0.79 2.88
C GLY A 138 17.47 0.31 2.14
N CYS A 139 16.17 0.46 2.44
CA CYS A 139 15.25 1.43 1.85
C CYS A 139 15.17 2.68 2.74
N ALA A 140 15.17 3.87 2.17
CA ALA A 140 15.06 5.12 2.92
C ALA A 140 13.63 5.65 2.92
N ILE A 141 13.10 6.04 4.09
CA ILE A 141 11.87 6.85 4.13
C ILE A 141 12.29 8.29 3.81
N LEU A 142 11.78 8.84 2.70
CA LEU A 142 12.10 10.23 2.30
C LEU A 142 11.15 11.26 2.91
N GLY A 143 9.97 10.84 3.32
CA GLY A 143 8.91 11.68 3.83
C GLY A 143 7.56 11.10 3.51
N GLY A 144 6.53 11.91 3.64
CA GLY A 144 5.16 11.52 3.41
C GLY A 144 4.21 12.68 3.60
N GLU A 145 2.94 12.35 3.79
CA GLU A 145 1.87 13.32 4.07
C GLU A 145 1.08 12.87 5.30
N THR A 146 0.75 13.82 6.16
CA THR A 146 -0.12 13.58 7.32
C THR A 146 -1.32 14.51 7.24
N ALA A 147 -2.50 13.95 7.00
CA ALA A 147 -3.73 14.69 6.75
C ALA A 147 -4.73 14.54 7.90
N GLU A 148 -5.17 15.67 8.48
CA GLU A 148 -6.29 15.70 9.41
C GLU A 148 -7.57 16.05 8.64
N LEU A 149 -8.52 15.12 8.60
CA LEU A 149 -9.73 15.17 7.77
C LEU A 149 -11.00 14.97 8.62
N PRO A 150 -11.37 15.97 9.44
CA PRO A 150 -12.56 15.89 10.30
C PRO A 150 -13.83 15.78 9.45
N GLY A 151 -14.71 14.85 9.84
CA GLY A 151 -15.95 14.57 9.12
C GLY A 151 -15.82 13.65 7.92
N PHE A 152 -14.60 13.34 7.46
CA PHE A 152 -14.34 12.34 6.44
C PHE A 152 -14.12 10.95 7.08
N TYR A 153 -13.23 10.86 8.06
CA TYR A 153 -13.06 9.69 8.91
C TYR A 153 -13.89 9.83 10.20
N ARG A 154 -14.29 8.71 10.79
CA ARG A 154 -14.83 8.70 12.16
C ARG A 154 -13.72 9.06 13.15
N GLU A 155 -14.10 9.53 14.35
CA GLU A 155 -13.13 10.02 15.35
C GLU A 155 -12.05 9.01 15.74
N ASP A 156 -12.35 7.72 15.59
CA ASP A 156 -11.46 6.62 15.94
C ASP A 156 -10.91 5.86 14.71
N GLU A 157 -11.01 6.42 13.52
CA GLU A 157 -10.51 5.82 12.29
C GLU A 157 -9.31 6.58 11.75
N LEU A 158 -8.36 5.82 11.20
CA LEU A 158 -7.21 6.32 10.46
C LEU A 158 -6.93 5.39 9.28
N ASP A 159 -6.24 5.92 8.28
CA ASP A 159 -5.72 5.18 7.14
C ASP A 159 -4.20 5.37 7.02
N PHE A 160 -3.52 4.36 6.52
CA PHE A 160 -2.09 4.37 6.33
C PHE A 160 -1.72 3.65 5.03
N ALA A 161 -1.14 4.38 4.11
CA ALA A 161 -0.73 3.91 2.80
C ALA A 161 0.71 4.31 2.50
N GLY A 162 1.34 3.67 1.54
CA GLY A 162 2.71 3.99 1.16
C GLY A 162 3.00 3.68 -0.29
N THR A 163 4.09 4.25 -0.78
CA THR A 163 4.63 4.00 -2.12
C THR A 163 6.10 3.70 -1.99
N CYS A 164 6.51 2.52 -2.45
CA CYS A 164 7.92 2.14 -2.57
C CYS A 164 8.39 2.35 -4.01
N VAL A 165 9.58 2.91 -4.15
CA VAL A 165 10.26 3.06 -5.43
C VAL A 165 11.60 2.35 -5.36
N GLY A 166 11.89 1.54 -6.38
CA GLY A 166 13.12 0.79 -6.53
C GLY A 166 13.71 0.91 -7.94
N VAL A 167 14.79 0.22 -8.16
CA VAL A 167 15.47 0.15 -9.46
C VAL A 167 15.92 -1.27 -9.76
N VAL A 168 15.87 -1.68 -11.02
CA VAL A 168 16.38 -2.96 -11.49
C VAL A 168 17.14 -2.76 -12.79
N GLU A 169 18.26 -3.48 -12.95
CA GLU A 169 18.91 -3.64 -14.25
C GLU A 169 18.02 -4.47 -15.17
N ARG A 170 17.90 -4.08 -16.44
CA ARG A 170 16.99 -4.77 -17.40
C ARG A 170 17.27 -6.26 -17.55
N ASP A 171 18.53 -6.66 -17.50
CA ASP A 171 18.98 -8.04 -17.62
C ASP A 171 18.74 -8.86 -16.34
N ARG A 172 18.36 -8.20 -15.25
CA ARG A 172 17.98 -8.82 -13.96
C ARG A 172 16.49 -8.77 -13.67
N LEU A 173 15.70 -8.18 -14.58
CA LEU A 173 14.25 -8.09 -14.41
C LEU A 173 13.63 -9.49 -14.31
N ILE A 174 12.80 -9.67 -13.29
CA ILE A 174 11.93 -10.86 -13.13
C ILE A 174 10.55 -10.47 -13.65
N ASP A 175 10.11 -11.09 -14.74
CA ASP A 175 8.87 -10.74 -15.44
C ASP A 175 7.78 -11.83 -15.38
N GLY A 176 8.00 -12.89 -14.58
CA GLY A 176 7.04 -13.98 -14.30
C GLY A 176 7.22 -15.19 -15.20
#